data_7ed1ad2fc60e405ecbff15e98b7a931e
#
_entry.id   7ed1ad2fc60e405ecbff15e98b7a931e
#
_cell.length_a   1.000
_cell.length_b   1.000
_cell.length_c   1.000
_cell.angle_alpha   90.00
_cell.angle_beta   90.00
_cell.angle_gamma   90.00
#
_symmetry.space_group_name_H-M   'P 1'
#
loop_
_entity.id
_entity.type
_entity.pdbx_description
1 polymer ?
#
loop_
_entity_poly.entity_id
_entity_poly.type
_entity_poly.pdbx_seq_one_letter_code
_entity_poly.pdbx_strand_id
1 'polypeptide(L)'
;MVNFKNTIRMNHPYLLWSLLPGFSLFTGCTVSPKKEVIKSDDRLPNVIYIFSDDLGFGDLSCYGATKIQTPHIDSLAAQGAQFMNAYASSATSTPSRFCLLTGAYPWLYENTEIATGNAGMIIDTACVTMADLFKNAGYVTGAIGKWHLGLGGPNGPDWNGEITPSPRNIGFDYDFVIPATVDRVPCVYVENDRVVNLDPKDPIFVDYNKKVGNWPTGKENPELLKMKSSHGHDNTIINGIGRIGYMTGGKSALWVDEDIADTIVSKAKAFIAKNKENPFFLYLGTQDVHVPRIPHPRFAGKSDLGVRGDVILQLDWTIGQLMHTLDSLGIANNTLFIFTSDNGPVIDDGYIDGALENLNGHTPMGIYR
;
A
#
# COMPACT_ATOMS: atom_id res chain seq x y z
N MET A 1 24.51 -16.79 -21.13
CA MET A 1 24.82 -18.17 -20.72
C MET A 1 25.80 -18.13 -19.59
N VAL A 2 25.40 -18.24 -18.36
CA VAL A 2 26.29 -18.47 -17.22
C VAL A 2 25.67 -19.54 -16.35
N ASN A 3 26.40 -20.65 -16.25
CA ASN A 3 26.02 -21.89 -15.61
C ASN A 3 26.57 -21.89 -14.18
N PHE A 4 25.77 -21.86 -13.16
CA PHE A 4 26.19 -22.02 -11.77
C PHE A 4 25.71 -23.38 -11.23
N LYS A 5 26.59 -24.39 -11.32
CA LYS A 5 26.55 -25.57 -10.46
C LYS A 5 27.68 -25.42 -9.45
N ASN A 6 27.37 -25.15 -8.19
CA ASN A 6 28.31 -25.34 -7.11
C ASN A 6 27.71 -26.25 -6.05
N THR A 7 28.21 -27.49 -6.06
CA THR A 7 27.96 -28.50 -5.05
C THR A 7 28.95 -28.27 -3.90
N ILE A 8 28.45 -27.95 -2.71
CA ILE A 8 29.29 -27.91 -1.50
C ILE A 8 29.39 -29.32 -0.94
N ARG A 9 30.59 -29.91 -1.01
CA ARG A 9 30.94 -31.12 -0.27
C ARG A 9 31.46 -30.72 1.11
N MET A 10 30.82 -31.18 2.16
CA MET A 10 31.41 -31.17 3.49
C MET A 10 32.11 -32.51 3.77
N ASN A 11 33.40 -32.43 4.00
CA ASN A 11 34.22 -33.53 4.51
C ASN A 11 34.18 -33.52 6.04
N HIS A 12 33.79 -34.62 6.65
CA HIS A 12 34.08 -34.90 8.07
C HIS A 12 35.06 -36.03 8.21
N PRO A 13 36.06 -35.93 9.09
CA PRO A 13 37.05 -36.99 9.32
C PRO A 13 36.52 -38.06 10.28
N TYR A 14 36.90 -39.30 9.97
CA TYR A 14 36.62 -40.48 10.74
C TYR A 14 37.34 -40.52 12.08
N LEU A 15 36.65 -40.90 13.16
CA LEU A 15 37.28 -41.48 14.36
C LEU A 15 36.79 -42.90 14.52
N LEU A 16 37.72 -43.82 14.37
CA LEU A 16 37.58 -45.25 14.69
C LEU A 16 37.59 -45.42 16.24
N TRP A 17 36.60 -46.15 16.80
CA TRP A 17 36.80 -46.88 18.04
C TRP A 17 36.15 -48.25 17.95
N SER A 18 36.94 -49.22 18.42
CA SER A 18 36.80 -50.67 18.29
C SER A 18 35.86 -51.32 19.30
N LEU A 19 35.12 -52.33 18.83
CA LEU A 19 34.78 -53.66 19.39
C LEU A 19 34.39 -53.83 20.87
N LEU A 20 33.16 -54.33 21.09
CA LEU A 20 32.87 -55.58 21.81
C LEU A 20 31.39 -56.02 21.58
N PRO A 21 31.07 -57.33 21.48
CA PRO A 21 29.76 -57.80 21.07
C PRO A 21 28.86 -58.06 22.28
N GLY A 22 27.67 -57.52 22.27
CA GLY A 22 26.58 -57.85 23.18
C GLY A 22 25.31 -58.15 22.37
N PHE A 23 24.96 -59.46 22.28
CA PHE A 23 23.70 -59.89 21.68
C PHE A 23 22.54 -59.54 22.61
N SER A 24 21.67 -58.66 22.15
CA SER A 24 20.33 -58.51 22.70
C SER A 24 19.34 -58.35 21.54
N LEU A 25 18.51 -59.34 21.37
CA LEU A 25 17.36 -59.34 20.47
C LEU A 25 16.31 -58.33 20.98
N PHE A 26 16.25 -57.17 20.40
CA PHE A 26 15.09 -56.30 20.50
C PHE A 26 14.37 -56.30 19.15
N THR A 27 13.20 -56.93 19.09
CA THR A 27 12.22 -56.78 18.02
C THR A 27 11.65 -55.37 18.12
N GLY A 28 12.33 -54.42 17.53
CA GLY A 28 11.84 -53.04 17.38
C GLY A 28 10.94 -52.95 16.15
N CYS A 29 9.64 -52.71 16.36
CA CYS A 29 8.77 -52.23 15.29
C CYS A 29 9.35 -50.92 14.75
N THR A 30 9.95 -50.98 13.58
CA THR A 30 10.31 -49.78 12.82
C THR A 30 9.02 -49.20 12.26
N VAL A 31 8.44 -48.27 13.02
CA VAL A 31 7.46 -47.33 12.45
C VAL A 31 8.27 -46.36 11.58
N SER A 32 8.33 -46.65 10.28
CA SER A 32 8.80 -45.66 9.31
C SER A 32 7.91 -44.44 9.41
N PRO A 33 8.46 -43.23 9.65
CA PRO A 33 7.63 -42.04 9.55
C PRO A 33 7.10 -41.99 8.12
N LYS A 34 5.77 -42.09 7.97
CA LYS A 34 5.12 -41.74 6.72
C LYS A 34 5.55 -40.29 6.43
N LYS A 35 6.43 -40.09 5.46
CA LYS A 35 6.60 -38.80 4.82
C LYS A 35 5.23 -38.43 4.28
N GLU A 36 4.52 -37.56 4.96
CA GLU A 36 3.41 -36.85 4.34
C GLU A 36 4.00 -36.15 3.12
N VAL A 37 3.71 -36.67 1.96
CA VAL A 37 3.91 -35.99 0.70
C VAL A 37 2.89 -34.85 0.78
N ILE A 38 3.33 -33.67 1.20
CA ILE A 38 2.59 -32.43 0.97
C ILE A 38 2.43 -32.40 -0.55
N LYS A 39 1.23 -32.73 -1.03
CA LYS A 39 0.88 -32.45 -2.43
C LYS A 39 1.06 -30.96 -2.56
N SER A 40 2.13 -30.52 -3.23
CA SER A 40 2.23 -29.17 -3.71
C SER A 40 0.97 -28.96 -4.53
N ASP A 41 0.14 -28.03 -4.09
CA ASP A 41 -0.90 -27.50 -4.95
C ASP A 41 -0.14 -26.89 -6.13
N ASP A 42 -0.27 -27.48 -7.32
CA ASP A 42 0.47 -27.02 -8.52
C ASP A 42 -0.01 -25.64 -9.00
N ARG A 43 -0.94 -25.02 -8.27
CA ARG A 43 -1.43 -23.67 -8.55
C ARG A 43 -0.36 -22.65 -8.19
N LEU A 44 -0.17 -21.68 -9.07
CA LEU A 44 0.63 -20.50 -8.80
C LEU A 44 0.11 -19.78 -7.54
N PRO A 45 0.99 -19.28 -6.65
CA PRO A 45 0.57 -18.57 -5.45
C PRO A 45 -0.09 -17.24 -5.80
N ASN A 46 -1.10 -16.84 -5.05
CA ASN A 46 -1.57 -15.47 -5.08
C ASN A 46 -0.50 -14.52 -4.56
N VAL A 47 -0.51 -13.29 -5.01
CA VAL A 47 0.42 -12.26 -4.54
C VAL A 47 -0.37 -11.01 -4.13
N ILE A 48 -0.21 -10.60 -2.88
CA ILE A 48 -0.71 -9.33 -2.37
C ILE A 48 0.50 -8.48 -2.00
N TYR A 49 0.63 -7.33 -2.65
CA TYR A 49 1.68 -6.35 -2.40
C TYR A 49 1.05 -5.09 -1.79
N ILE A 50 1.28 -4.89 -0.48
CA ILE A 50 0.78 -3.72 0.22
C ILE A 50 1.90 -2.70 0.34
N PHE A 51 1.62 -1.51 -0.18
CA PHE A 51 2.52 -0.38 -0.21
C PHE A 51 1.92 0.76 0.61
N SER A 52 2.32 0.84 1.89
CA SER A 52 1.87 1.89 2.80
C SER A 52 2.54 3.22 2.46
N ASP A 53 2.03 4.29 3.05
CA ASP A 53 2.41 5.66 2.75
C ASP A 53 3.00 6.32 3.99
N ASP A 54 4.22 6.87 3.90
CA ASP A 54 4.91 7.59 4.97
C ASP A 54 5.11 6.81 6.29
N LEU A 55 5.11 5.48 6.24
CA LEU A 55 5.29 4.64 7.42
C LEU A 55 6.78 4.46 7.72
N GLY A 56 7.15 4.72 8.95
CA GLY A 56 8.53 4.55 9.43
C GLY A 56 8.83 3.12 9.88
N PHE A 57 10.09 2.73 9.77
CA PHE A 57 10.60 1.47 10.33
C PHE A 57 10.29 1.33 11.83
N GLY A 58 10.49 2.43 12.60
CA GLY A 58 10.23 2.47 14.02
C GLY A 58 8.77 2.60 14.43
N ASP A 59 7.82 2.64 13.48
CA ASP A 59 6.38 2.68 13.75
C ASP A 59 5.79 1.28 14.02
N LEU A 60 6.57 0.22 13.79
CA LEU A 60 6.09 -1.16 13.89
C LEU A 60 6.65 -1.88 15.12
N SER A 61 5.80 -2.55 15.88
CA SER A 61 6.22 -3.29 17.07
C SER A 61 7.15 -4.46 16.75
N CYS A 62 7.01 -5.12 15.61
CA CYS A 62 7.94 -6.16 15.14
C CYS A 62 9.35 -5.62 14.86
N TYR A 63 9.52 -4.33 14.66
CA TYR A 63 10.82 -3.65 14.53
C TYR A 63 11.24 -2.87 15.78
N GLY A 64 10.54 -3.07 16.90
CA GLY A 64 10.95 -2.56 18.21
C GLY A 64 10.21 -1.30 18.67
N ALA A 65 9.14 -0.88 18.01
CA ALA A 65 8.27 0.16 18.55
C ALA A 65 7.70 -0.26 19.91
N THR A 66 7.82 0.61 20.91
CA THR A 66 7.33 0.35 22.27
C THR A 66 6.11 1.19 22.64
N LYS A 67 5.85 2.26 21.90
CA LYS A 67 4.77 3.22 22.14
C LYS A 67 3.50 2.91 21.36
N ILE A 68 3.56 1.98 20.42
CA ILE A 68 2.45 1.52 19.61
C ILE A 68 2.56 0.01 19.41
N GLN A 69 1.42 -0.65 19.24
CA GLN A 69 1.36 -2.09 18.98
C GLN A 69 0.69 -2.32 17.63
N THR A 70 1.30 -3.15 16.81
CA THR A 70 0.82 -3.51 15.46
C THR A 70 0.66 -5.04 15.33
N PRO A 71 -0.29 -5.64 16.09
CA PRO A 71 -0.35 -7.09 16.28
C PRO A 71 -0.60 -7.88 14.99
N HIS A 72 -1.31 -7.33 14.01
CA HIS A 72 -1.54 -8.01 12.74
C HIS A 72 -0.29 -8.01 11.87
N ILE A 73 0.42 -6.88 11.80
CA ILE A 73 1.71 -6.78 11.11
C ILE A 73 2.76 -7.65 11.82
N ASP A 74 2.76 -7.69 13.16
CA ASP A 74 3.64 -8.57 13.94
C ASP A 74 3.36 -10.05 13.64
N SER A 75 2.08 -10.42 13.50
CA SER A 75 1.69 -11.78 13.12
C SER A 75 2.17 -12.14 11.72
N LEU A 76 2.08 -11.21 10.76
CA LEU A 76 2.62 -11.39 9.42
C LEU A 76 4.14 -11.58 9.46
N ALA A 77 4.84 -10.75 10.23
CA ALA A 77 6.28 -10.83 10.42
C ALA A 77 6.73 -12.15 11.05
N ALA A 78 5.98 -12.65 12.05
CA ALA A 78 6.27 -13.92 12.71
C ALA A 78 6.05 -15.15 11.83
N GLN A 79 5.21 -15.05 10.80
CA GLN A 79 4.94 -16.11 9.84
C GLN A 79 5.81 -16.05 8.58
N GLY A 80 6.63 -15.02 8.44
CA GLY A 80 7.39 -14.76 7.23
C GLY A 80 8.83 -14.33 7.46
N ALA A 81 9.34 -13.51 6.58
CA ALA A 81 10.68 -12.93 6.64
C ALA A 81 10.62 -11.44 6.94
N GLN A 82 11.37 -11.00 7.93
CA GLN A 82 11.59 -9.58 8.25
C GLN A 82 12.88 -9.10 7.58
N PHE A 83 12.79 -7.99 6.86
CA PHE A 83 13.93 -7.38 6.21
C PHE A 83 14.50 -6.26 7.09
N MET A 84 15.68 -6.49 7.66
CA MET A 84 16.37 -5.52 8.51
C MET A 84 17.17 -4.48 7.70
N ASN A 85 17.40 -4.72 6.41
CA ASN A 85 18.17 -3.86 5.52
C ASN A 85 17.48 -3.77 4.16
N ALA A 86 16.26 -3.23 4.15
CA ALA A 86 15.51 -2.91 2.94
C ALA A 86 15.26 -1.40 2.87
N TYR A 87 15.45 -0.82 1.70
CA TYR A 87 15.38 0.62 1.51
C TYR A 87 14.41 0.96 0.38
N ALA A 88 13.61 2.00 0.58
CA ALA A 88 12.82 2.58 -0.48
C ALA A 88 13.73 3.15 -1.58
N SER A 89 13.30 3.07 -2.81
CA SER A 89 14.06 3.57 -3.95
C SER A 89 14.10 5.09 -4.05
N SER A 90 13.22 5.77 -3.32
CA SER A 90 13.15 7.23 -3.23
C SER A 90 12.64 7.67 -1.86
N ALA A 91 12.87 8.93 -1.52
CA ALA A 91 12.38 9.55 -0.28
C ALA A 91 10.95 10.07 -0.38
N THR A 92 10.28 9.93 -1.53
CA THR A 92 8.93 10.41 -1.78
C THR A 92 8.11 9.41 -2.59
N SER A 93 6.82 9.53 -2.48
CA SER A 93 5.81 8.56 -2.91
C SER A 93 5.80 8.26 -4.41
N THR A 94 5.63 9.29 -5.27
CA THR A 94 5.52 9.11 -6.72
C THR A 94 6.73 8.37 -7.31
N PRO A 95 7.98 8.81 -7.10
CA PRO A 95 9.14 8.14 -7.68
C PRO A 95 9.35 6.73 -7.12
N SER A 96 9.01 6.49 -5.86
CA SER A 96 9.11 5.16 -5.26
C SER A 96 8.12 4.18 -5.88
N ARG A 97 6.86 4.61 -6.10
CA ARG A 97 5.82 3.82 -6.77
C ARG A 97 6.15 3.58 -8.24
N PHE A 98 6.71 4.59 -8.93
CA PHE A 98 7.23 4.45 -10.29
C PHE A 98 8.28 3.34 -10.36
N CYS A 99 9.29 3.40 -9.49
CA CYS A 99 10.37 2.41 -9.45
C CYS A 99 9.84 0.99 -9.18
N LEU A 100 8.90 0.84 -8.24
CA LEU A 100 8.30 -0.45 -7.92
C LEU A 100 7.61 -1.07 -9.14
N LEU A 101 6.77 -0.30 -9.83
CA LEU A 101 5.97 -0.85 -10.94
C LEU A 101 6.77 -1.04 -12.22
N THR A 102 7.78 -0.21 -12.48
CA THR A 102 8.56 -0.26 -13.73
C THR A 102 9.89 -1.01 -13.61
N GLY A 103 10.38 -1.25 -12.38
CA GLY A 103 11.73 -1.78 -12.14
C GLY A 103 12.86 -0.83 -12.52
N ALA A 104 12.54 0.45 -12.81
CA ALA A 104 13.49 1.46 -13.25
C ALA A 104 13.67 2.56 -12.21
N TYR A 105 14.89 3.05 -12.02
CA TYR A 105 15.12 4.15 -11.11
C TYR A 105 14.53 5.46 -11.65
N PRO A 106 13.79 6.24 -10.84
CA PRO A 106 13.05 7.42 -11.29
C PRO A 106 13.97 8.51 -11.86
N TRP A 107 15.17 8.69 -11.34
CA TRP A 107 16.13 9.69 -11.85
C TRP A 107 16.68 9.43 -13.25
N LEU A 108 16.33 8.30 -13.86
CA LEU A 108 16.62 7.99 -15.26
C LEU A 108 15.54 8.52 -16.22
N TYR A 109 14.46 9.06 -15.68
CA TYR A 109 13.28 9.50 -16.43
C TYR A 109 12.89 10.92 -16.04
N GLU A 110 12.40 11.68 -16.99
CA GLU A 110 11.81 12.99 -16.73
C GLU A 110 10.39 12.85 -16.15
N ASN A 111 9.93 13.88 -15.42
CA ASN A 111 8.58 13.99 -14.85
C ASN A 111 8.20 12.87 -13.87
N THR A 112 9.17 12.36 -13.12
CA THR A 112 8.95 11.36 -12.06
C THR A 112 8.94 11.98 -10.66
N GLU A 113 8.90 13.30 -10.56
CA GLU A 113 8.75 14.04 -9.30
C GLU A 113 7.36 13.81 -8.70
N ILE A 114 7.07 14.42 -7.55
CA ILE A 114 5.76 14.30 -6.88
C ILE A 114 4.65 14.79 -7.81
N ALA A 115 3.80 13.89 -8.25
CA ALA A 115 2.70 14.17 -9.15
C ALA A 115 1.58 14.97 -8.47
N THR A 116 0.99 15.93 -9.19
CA THR A 116 -0.27 16.56 -8.77
C THR A 116 -1.45 15.60 -8.98
N GLY A 117 -2.59 15.87 -8.31
CA GLY A 117 -3.77 15.02 -8.44
C GLY A 117 -4.40 15.01 -9.84
N ASN A 118 -4.11 16.02 -10.66
CA ASN A 118 -4.55 16.08 -12.06
C ASN A 118 -3.41 15.83 -13.07
N ALA A 119 -2.30 15.25 -12.64
CA ALA A 119 -1.20 14.90 -13.53
C ALA A 119 -1.64 13.84 -14.56
N GLY A 120 -1.13 13.94 -15.77
CA GLY A 120 -1.18 12.83 -16.74
C GLY A 120 -0.38 11.63 -16.25
N MET A 121 -0.70 10.44 -16.77
CA MET A 121 0.02 9.21 -16.40
C MET A 121 1.50 9.34 -16.74
N ILE A 122 2.36 9.10 -15.75
CA ILE A 122 3.82 9.23 -15.88
C ILE A 122 4.50 7.95 -16.36
N ILE A 123 3.82 6.80 -16.23
CA ILE A 123 4.32 5.53 -16.78
C ILE A 123 3.90 5.45 -18.24
N ASP A 124 4.88 5.33 -19.12
CA ASP A 124 4.62 5.09 -20.54
C ASP A 124 3.93 3.72 -20.72
N THR A 125 2.81 3.70 -21.41
CA THR A 125 2.04 2.48 -21.68
C THR A 125 2.78 1.45 -22.54
N ALA A 126 3.89 1.82 -23.14
CA ALA A 126 4.81 0.90 -23.83
C ALA A 126 5.80 0.22 -22.89
N CYS A 127 5.94 0.69 -21.64
CA CYS A 127 6.81 0.05 -20.64
C CYS A 127 6.18 -1.26 -20.18
N VAL A 128 6.99 -2.29 -20.03
CA VAL A 128 6.58 -3.53 -19.33
C VAL A 128 6.63 -3.29 -17.84
N THR A 129 5.49 -3.40 -17.19
CA THR A 129 5.37 -3.19 -15.75
C THR A 129 5.35 -4.50 -14.98
N MET A 130 5.43 -4.42 -13.66
CA MET A 130 5.20 -5.57 -12.77
C MET A 130 3.83 -6.20 -13.02
N ALA A 131 2.79 -5.40 -13.25
CA ALA A 131 1.44 -5.91 -13.55
C ALA A 131 1.41 -6.69 -14.86
N ASP A 132 2.10 -6.20 -15.91
CA ASP A 132 2.23 -6.95 -17.17
C ASP A 132 2.92 -8.29 -17.00
N LEU A 133 3.97 -8.34 -16.17
CA LEU A 133 4.67 -9.61 -15.87
C LEU A 133 3.74 -10.62 -15.23
N PHE A 134 2.96 -10.21 -14.23
CA PHE A 134 1.97 -11.08 -13.58
C PHE A 134 0.87 -11.49 -14.56
N LYS A 135 0.32 -10.55 -15.32
CA LYS A 135 -0.71 -10.81 -16.31
C LYS A 135 -0.24 -11.81 -17.38
N ASN A 136 0.98 -11.63 -17.89
CA ASN A 136 1.60 -12.56 -18.87
C ASN A 136 1.88 -13.95 -18.25
N ALA A 137 2.04 -14.03 -16.93
CA ALA A 137 2.14 -15.30 -16.19
C ALA A 137 0.78 -15.95 -15.88
N GLY A 138 -0.34 -15.35 -16.33
CA GLY A 138 -1.70 -15.89 -16.16
C GLY A 138 -2.41 -15.45 -14.89
N TYR A 139 -1.93 -14.41 -14.20
CA TYR A 139 -2.59 -13.83 -13.02
C TYR A 139 -3.69 -12.85 -13.43
N VAL A 140 -4.75 -12.81 -12.61
CA VAL A 140 -5.69 -11.68 -12.62
C VAL A 140 -5.08 -10.55 -11.80
N THR A 141 -4.97 -9.33 -12.36
CA THR A 141 -4.24 -8.22 -11.76
C THR A 141 -5.17 -7.11 -11.29
N GLY A 142 -4.93 -6.58 -10.10
CA GLY A 142 -5.72 -5.49 -9.53
C GLY A 142 -4.86 -4.39 -8.89
N ALA A 143 -5.25 -3.12 -9.10
CA ALA A 143 -4.70 -1.95 -8.43
C ALA A 143 -5.78 -1.30 -7.55
N ILE A 144 -5.54 -1.21 -6.23
CA ILE A 144 -6.53 -0.64 -5.30
C ILE A 144 -5.86 0.36 -4.37
N GLY A 145 -6.54 1.49 -4.10
CA GLY A 145 -6.11 2.52 -3.16
C GLY A 145 -5.23 3.59 -3.78
N LYS A 146 -4.24 4.11 -3.06
CA LYS A 146 -3.39 5.21 -3.51
C LYS A 146 -2.63 4.84 -4.79
N TRP A 147 -2.81 5.67 -5.82
CA TRP A 147 -2.12 5.51 -7.11
C TRP A 147 -0.90 6.42 -7.21
N HIS A 148 -1.10 7.71 -7.25
CA HIS A 148 -0.07 8.78 -7.26
C HIS A 148 0.93 8.70 -8.43
N LEU A 149 0.51 8.17 -9.57
CA LEU A 149 1.31 8.03 -10.80
C LEU A 149 0.68 8.71 -12.01
N GLY A 150 -0.26 9.65 -11.73
CA GLY A 150 -1.02 10.33 -12.78
C GLY A 150 -2.04 9.42 -13.48
N LEU A 151 -2.97 10.06 -14.17
CA LEU A 151 -4.06 9.43 -14.91
C LEU A 151 -4.34 10.24 -16.17
N GLY A 152 -4.82 9.58 -17.22
CA GLY A 152 -5.13 10.27 -18.46
C GLY A 152 -3.89 10.66 -19.28
N GLY A 153 -4.12 11.38 -20.37
CA GLY A 153 -3.07 11.82 -21.30
C GLY A 153 -2.18 12.95 -20.73
N PRO A 154 -1.32 13.55 -21.56
CA PRO A 154 -0.36 14.58 -21.13
C PRO A 154 -0.98 15.82 -20.50
N ASN A 155 -2.24 16.10 -20.82
CA ASN A 155 -3.00 17.23 -20.26
C ASN A 155 -3.80 16.87 -18.99
N GLY A 156 -3.57 15.69 -18.44
CA GLY A 156 -4.31 15.12 -17.31
C GLY A 156 -5.59 14.38 -17.71
N PRO A 157 -6.33 13.86 -16.72
CA PRO A 157 -7.53 13.06 -16.93
C PRO A 157 -8.76 13.88 -17.26
N ASP A 158 -9.65 13.30 -18.07
CA ASP A 158 -11.04 13.77 -18.20
C ASP A 158 -11.87 13.21 -17.03
N TRP A 159 -12.04 14.02 -16.00
CA TRP A 159 -12.80 13.61 -14.79
C TRP A 159 -14.29 13.35 -15.06
N ASN A 160 -14.80 13.79 -16.19
CA ASN A 160 -16.23 13.71 -16.54
C ASN A 160 -16.53 12.66 -17.60
N GLY A 161 -15.50 12.00 -18.10
CA GLY A 161 -15.57 11.00 -19.16
C GLY A 161 -14.81 9.71 -18.82
N GLU A 162 -14.23 9.14 -19.87
CA GLU A 162 -13.32 7.98 -19.75
C GLU A 162 -11.89 8.46 -19.55
N ILE A 163 -11.28 7.97 -18.49
CA ILE A 163 -9.90 8.32 -18.11
C ILE A 163 -8.95 7.33 -18.75
N THR A 164 -8.26 7.77 -19.81
CA THR A 164 -7.27 6.93 -20.51
C THR A 164 -6.04 7.76 -20.89
N PRO A 165 -4.80 7.24 -20.66
CA PRO A 165 -4.49 5.98 -20.02
C PRO A 165 -4.81 5.94 -18.50
N SER A 166 -4.97 4.70 -18.00
CA SER A 166 -5.28 4.36 -16.63
C SER A 166 -4.41 3.17 -16.18
N PRO A 167 -4.48 2.68 -14.93
CA PRO A 167 -3.79 1.46 -14.53
C PRO A 167 -4.06 0.27 -15.45
N ARG A 168 -5.23 0.21 -16.09
CA ARG A 168 -5.59 -0.87 -17.04
C ARG A 168 -4.75 -0.87 -18.31
N ASN A 169 -4.17 0.25 -18.67
CA ASN A 169 -3.29 0.37 -19.85
C ASN A 169 -1.84 -0.06 -19.58
N ILE A 170 -1.52 -0.40 -18.33
CA ILE A 170 -0.20 -0.84 -17.88
C ILE A 170 -0.27 -2.16 -17.11
N GLY A 171 -1.14 -3.08 -17.54
CA GLY A 171 -1.17 -4.46 -17.11
C GLY A 171 -2.19 -4.82 -16.02
N PHE A 172 -2.95 -3.88 -15.44
CA PHE A 172 -4.00 -4.21 -14.48
C PHE A 172 -5.32 -4.55 -15.19
N ASP A 173 -6.04 -5.57 -14.71
CA ASP A 173 -7.36 -5.96 -15.20
C ASP A 173 -8.49 -5.20 -14.50
N TYR A 174 -8.22 -4.77 -13.27
CA TYR A 174 -9.14 -4.01 -12.41
C TYR A 174 -8.40 -2.90 -11.70
N ASP A 175 -9.04 -1.76 -11.57
CA ASP A 175 -8.58 -0.70 -10.69
C ASP A 175 -9.71 -0.07 -9.88
N PHE A 176 -9.37 0.34 -8.65
CA PHE A 176 -10.16 1.23 -7.80
C PHE A 176 -9.19 2.13 -7.05
N VAL A 177 -8.95 3.32 -7.56
CA VAL A 177 -7.82 4.13 -7.11
C VAL A 177 -8.21 5.52 -6.58
N ILE A 178 -7.41 6.00 -5.64
CA ILE A 178 -7.29 7.40 -5.27
C ILE A 178 -6.26 8.00 -6.23
N PRO A 179 -6.60 9.06 -7.00
CA PRO A 179 -5.72 9.57 -8.07
C PRO A 179 -4.31 9.93 -7.65
N ALA A 180 -4.18 10.57 -6.48
CA ALA A 180 -2.89 10.94 -5.90
C ALA A 180 -2.85 10.58 -4.41
N THR A 181 -2.66 11.57 -3.54
CA THR A 181 -2.74 11.48 -2.08
C THR A 181 -4.04 12.10 -1.59
N VAL A 182 -4.45 11.76 -0.38
CA VAL A 182 -5.72 12.26 0.17
C VAL A 182 -5.72 13.74 0.52
N ASP A 183 -4.55 14.37 0.61
CA ASP A 183 -4.38 15.82 0.79
C ASP A 183 -4.60 16.63 -0.51
N ARG A 184 -4.79 15.98 -1.65
CA ARG A 184 -4.88 16.59 -2.99
C ARG A 184 -6.26 16.43 -3.61
N VAL A 185 -6.65 17.44 -4.40
CA VAL A 185 -7.84 17.34 -5.24
C VAL A 185 -7.51 16.60 -6.56
N PRO A 186 -8.49 15.89 -7.17
CA PRO A 186 -9.87 15.73 -6.73
C PRO A 186 -10.03 14.67 -5.64
N CYS A 187 -10.93 14.91 -4.71
CA CYS A 187 -11.24 14.01 -3.61
C CYS A 187 -12.28 12.95 -4.03
N VAL A 188 -11.94 12.14 -5.02
CA VAL A 188 -12.84 11.13 -5.62
C VAL A 188 -12.12 9.80 -5.84
N TYR A 189 -12.88 8.71 -5.91
CA TYR A 189 -12.37 7.44 -6.40
C TYR A 189 -12.55 7.32 -7.91
N VAL A 190 -11.60 6.66 -8.56
CA VAL A 190 -11.72 6.19 -9.94
C VAL A 190 -11.80 4.67 -9.94
N GLU A 191 -12.80 4.12 -10.59
CA GLU A 191 -12.97 2.67 -10.76
C GLU A 191 -13.13 2.36 -12.24
N ASN A 192 -12.26 1.50 -12.76
CA ASN A 192 -12.29 1.06 -14.16
C ASN A 192 -12.47 2.23 -15.12
N ASP A 193 -11.56 3.19 -15.07
CA ASP A 193 -11.44 4.34 -15.98
C ASP A 193 -12.50 5.45 -15.79
N ARG A 194 -13.29 5.42 -14.70
CA ARG A 194 -14.33 6.45 -14.47
C ARG A 194 -14.40 6.87 -13.00
N VAL A 195 -14.78 8.12 -12.79
CA VAL A 195 -15.06 8.63 -11.45
C VAL A 195 -16.32 7.94 -10.90
N VAL A 196 -16.18 7.40 -9.68
CA VAL A 196 -17.28 6.69 -9.00
C VAL A 196 -18.37 7.66 -8.56
N ASN A 197 -19.63 7.30 -8.78
CA ASN A 197 -20.82 8.08 -8.36
C ASN A 197 -20.90 9.52 -8.88
N LEU A 198 -20.24 9.85 -9.98
CA LEU A 198 -20.32 11.18 -10.58
C LEU A 198 -21.72 11.44 -11.15
N ASP A 199 -22.33 12.55 -10.73
CA ASP A 199 -23.52 13.09 -11.40
C ASP A 199 -23.07 13.90 -12.64
N PRO A 200 -23.48 13.53 -13.86
CA PRO A 200 -23.14 14.28 -15.07
C PRO A 200 -23.64 15.74 -15.08
N LYS A 201 -24.60 16.08 -14.19
CA LYS A 201 -25.11 17.45 -14.02
C LYS A 201 -24.26 18.32 -13.11
N ASP A 202 -23.31 17.72 -12.38
CA ASP A 202 -22.38 18.41 -11.49
C ASP A 202 -20.93 18.05 -11.89
N PRO A 203 -20.44 18.51 -13.06
CA PRO A 203 -19.15 18.12 -13.58
C PRO A 203 -17.98 18.62 -12.72
N ILE A 204 -16.93 17.81 -12.64
CA ILE A 204 -15.71 18.09 -11.90
C ILE A 204 -14.79 18.99 -12.73
N PHE A 205 -14.28 20.04 -12.10
CA PHE A 205 -13.19 20.89 -12.60
C PHE A 205 -12.08 20.95 -11.57
N VAL A 206 -10.83 20.74 -12.00
CA VAL A 206 -9.63 20.76 -11.15
C VAL A 206 -8.57 21.64 -11.78
N ASP A 207 -7.92 22.49 -10.96
CA ASP A 207 -6.77 23.30 -11.37
C ASP A 207 -5.80 23.44 -10.18
N TYR A 208 -4.51 23.33 -10.44
CA TYR A 208 -3.47 23.44 -9.41
C TYR A 208 -2.84 24.83 -9.35
N ASN A 209 -3.11 25.69 -10.31
CA ASN A 209 -2.51 27.02 -10.42
C ASN A 209 -3.47 28.16 -10.05
N LYS A 210 -4.79 27.97 -10.29
CA LYS A 210 -5.79 29.00 -10.06
C LYS A 210 -7.08 28.42 -9.50
N LYS A 211 -7.77 29.20 -8.68
CA LYS A 211 -9.08 28.86 -8.12
C LYS A 211 -10.09 28.61 -9.23
N VAL A 212 -10.81 27.49 -9.13
CA VAL A 212 -11.95 27.13 -9.97
C VAL A 212 -13.23 27.08 -9.14
N GLY A 213 -14.32 27.58 -9.74
CA GLY A 213 -15.62 27.65 -9.06
C GLY A 213 -15.64 28.54 -7.80
N ASN A 214 -16.65 28.30 -6.95
CA ASN A 214 -16.94 29.13 -5.78
C ASN A 214 -16.82 28.40 -4.45
N TRP A 215 -16.19 27.23 -4.43
CA TRP A 215 -16.00 26.50 -3.17
C TRP A 215 -15.02 27.25 -2.27
N PRO A 216 -15.24 27.20 -0.93
CA PRO A 216 -14.37 27.90 0.01
C PRO A 216 -12.95 27.33 -0.03
N THR A 217 -11.98 28.18 0.29
CA THR A 217 -10.59 27.77 0.46
C THR A 217 -10.17 27.93 1.92
N GLY A 218 -9.23 27.10 2.38
CA GLY A 218 -8.70 27.21 3.74
C GLY A 218 -8.03 28.55 4.00
N LYS A 219 -7.42 29.14 2.96
CA LYS A 219 -6.79 30.46 3.01
C LYS A 219 -7.81 31.59 3.24
N GLU A 220 -8.95 31.53 2.56
CA GLU A 220 -9.99 32.57 2.66
C GLU A 220 -10.96 32.32 3.82
N ASN A 221 -11.15 31.08 4.24
CA ASN A 221 -12.15 30.64 5.20
C ASN A 221 -11.55 29.71 6.27
N PRO A 222 -10.54 30.12 7.03
CA PRO A 222 -9.85 29.26 8.00
C PRO A 222 -10.76 28.77 9.13
N GLU A 223 -11.87 29.43 9.39
CA GLU A 223 -12.88 29.06 10.37
C GLU A 223 -13.69 27.81 9.98
N LEU A 224 -13.69 27.42 8.70
CA LEU A 224 -14.36 26.22 8.20
C LEU A 224 -13.50 24.97 8.32
N LEU A 225 -12.22 25.11 8.70
CA LEU A 225 -11.29 24.00 8.79
C LEU A 225 -11.46 23.21 10.10
N LYS A 226 -11.71 21.91 10.00
CA LYS A 226 -11.61 20.96 11.12
C LYS A 226 -10.16 20.74 11.55
N MET A 227 -9.23 20.83 10.62
CA MET A 227 -7.79 20.71 10.82
C MET A 227 -7.10 21.89 10.15
N LYS A 228 -6.33 22.65 10.91
CA LYS A 228 -5.62 23.82 10.39
C LYS A 228 -4.41 23.39 9.56
N SER A 229 -4.12 24.16 8.53
CA SER A 229 -2.88 24.03 7.77
C SER A 229 -1.69 24.64 8.51
N SER A 230 -0.54 23.99 8.50
CA SER A 230 0.74 24.55 8.93
C SER A 230 1.40 25.32 7.77
N HIS A 231 1.36 24.74 6.57
CA HIS A 231 1.85 25.36 5.33
C HIS A 231 1.22 24.66 4.12
N GLY A 232 0.98 25.37 3.03
CA GLY A 232 0.30 24.82 1.87
C GLY A 232 -1.10 24.31 2.22
N HIS A 233 -1.60 23.27 1.71
CA HIS A 233 -2.82 22.51 2.10
C HIS A 233 -4.03 23.41 2.50
N ASP A 234 -4.14 24.59 1.90
CA ASP A 234 -5.12 25.61 2.25
C ASP A 234 -5.95 26.09 1.05
N ASN A 235 -5.94 25.32 -0.06
CA ASN A 235 -6.78 25.59 -1.21
C ASN A 235 -8.21 25.11 -0.97
N THR A 236 -8.86 24.38 -1.89
CA THR A 236 -10.27 24.03 -1.72
C THR A 236 -10.52 23.20 -0.45
N ILE A 237 -11.54 23.60 0.32
CA ILE A 237 -12.00 22.86 1.50
C ILE A 237 -12.96 21.76 1.05
N ILE A 238 -12.61 20.50 1.37
CA ILE A 238 -13.47 19.32 1.19
C ILE A 238 -13.62 18.62 2.54
N ASN A 239 -14.87 18.37 2.97
CA ASN A 239 -15.21 17.74 4.26
C ASN A 239 -14.63 18.48 5.49
N GLY A 240 -14.36 19.79 5.37
CA GLY A 240 -13.72 20.59 6.41
C GLY A 240 -12.20 20.51 6.42
N ILE A 241 -11.59 19.90 5.41
CA ILE A 241 -10.13 19.78 5.26
C ILE A 241 -9.69 20.62 4.05
N GLY A 242 -8.71 21.51 4.25
CA GLY A 242 -8.07 22.23 3.16
C GLY A 242 -7.18 21.27 2.36
N ARG A 243 -7.22 21.36 1.04
CA ARG A 243 -6.47 20.47 0.15
C ARG A 243 -5.44 21.23 -0.65
N ILE A 244 -4.50 20.53 -1.27
CA ILE A 244 -3.64 21.10 -2.31
C ILE A 244 -4.41 21.07 -3.63
N GLY A 245 -4.46 22.23 -4.32
CA GLY A 245 -5.19 22.41 -5.56
C GLY A 245 -6.64 22.86 -5.36
N TYR A 246 -7.26 23.21 -6.45
CA TYR A 246 -8.61 23.76 -6.50
C TYR A 246 -9.53 22.80 -7.26
N MET A 247 -10.72 22.57 -6.73
CA MET A 247 -11.76 21.82 -7.42
C MET A 247 -13.15 22.43 -7.18
N THR A 248 -14.05 22.11 -8.09
CA THR A 248 -15.49 22.36 -7.95
C THR A 248 -16.27 21.27 -8.68
N GLY A 249 -17.52 21.06 -8.29
CA GLY A 249 -18.37 20.00 -8.84
C GLY A 249 -18.06 18.60 -8.29
N GLY A 250 -18.82 17.61 -8.75
CA GLY A 250 -18.67 16.23 -8.33
C GLY A 250 -19.07 15.95 -6.88
N LYS A 251 -20.01 16.69 -6.30
CA LYS A 251 -20.41 16.54 -4.88
C LYS A 251 -20.81 15.11 -4.53
N SER A 252 -21.50 14.43 -5.42
CA SER A 252 -21.94 13.04 -5.19
C SER A 252 -20.80 12.01 -5.27
N ALA A 253 -19.66 12.40 -5.85
CA ALA A 253 -18.49 11.56 -6.02
C ALA A 253 -17.45 11.73 -4.89
N LEU A 254 -17.58 12.77 -4.05
CA LEU A 254 -16.63 13.03 -2.97
C LEU A 254 -16.60 11.84 -1.99
N TRP A 255 -15.39 11.42 -1.63
CA TRP A 255 -15.24 10.44 -0.55
C TRP A 255 -15.56 11.04 0.83
N VAL A 256 -15.77 10.19 1.80
CA VAL A 256 -15.76 10.53 3.23
C VAL A 256 -14.39 10.13 3.76
N ASP A 257 -13.66 11.07 4.34
CA ASP A 257 -12.25 10.85 4.73
C ASP A 257 -12.12 9.72 5.77
N GLU A 258 -13.01 9.69 6.74
CA GLU A 258 -13.04 8.69 7.80
C GLU A 258 -13.29 7.26 7.29
N ASP A 259 -13.90 7.11 6.11
CA ASP A 259 -14.31 5.82 5.53
C ASP A 259 -13.33 5.28 4.48
N ILE A 260 -12.24 6.00 4.17
CA ILE A 260 -11.33 5.63 3.09
C ILE A 260 -10.72 4.24 3.31
N ALA A 261 -10.21 3.95 4.52
CA ALA A 261 -9.61 2.66 4.82
C ALA A 261 -10.61 1.51 4.68
N ASP A 262 -11.85 1.69 5.17
CA ASP A 262 -12.93 0.71 5.05
C ASP A 262 -13.33 0.46 3.59
N THR A 263 -13.40 1.53 2.80
CA THR A 263 -13.71 1.45 1.36
C THR A 263 -12.65 0.66 0.62
N ILE A 264 -11.37 0.96 0.85
CA ILE A 264 -10.23 0.25 0.24
C ILE A 264 -10.24 -1.22 0.65
N VAL A 265 -10.42 -1.52 1.94
CA VAL A 265 -10.52 -2.90 2.47
C VAL A 265 -11.68 -3.64 1.83
N SER A 266 -12.85 -3.01 1.72
CA SER A 266 -14.04 -3.61 1.10
C SER A 266 -13.77 -3.99 -0.36
N LYS A 267 -13.17 -3.09 -1.15
CA LYS A 267 -12.80 -3.34 -2.55
C LYS A 267 -11.75 -4.43 -2.69
N ALA A 268 -10.74 -4.44 -1.82
CA ALA A 268 -9.71 -5.47 -1.81
C ALA A 268 -10.29 -6.86 -1.48
N LYS A 269 -11.14 -6.95 -0.46
CA LYS A 269 -11.84 -8.20 -0.11
C LYS A 269 -12.73 -8.70 -1.24
N ALA A 270 -13.45 -7.81 -1.91
CA ALA A 270 -14.27 -8.16 -3.07
C ALA A 270 -13.43 -8.69 -4.24
N PHE A 271 -12.29 -8.04 -4.54
CA PHE A 271 -11.35 -8.51 -5.57
C PHE A 271 -10.79 -9.89 -5.23
N ILE A 272 -10.32 -10.11 -4.00
CA ILE A 272 -9.78 -11.39 -3.53
C ILE A 272 -10.85 -12.50 -3.62
N ALA A 273 -12.04 -12.24 -3.12
CA ALA A 273 -13.14 -13.22 -3.12
C ALA A 273 -13.58 -13.59 -4.55
N LYS A 274 -13.63 -12.61 -5.45
CA LYS A 274 -13.97 -12.83 -6.87
C LYS A 274 -12.95 -13.72 -7.58
N ASN A 275 -11.68 -13.58 -7.22
CA ASN A 275 -10.58 -14.22 -7.94
C ASN A 275 -9.96 -15.43 -7.21
N LYS A 276 -10.55 -15.92 -6.10
CA LYS A 276 -9.98 -16.97 -5.25
C LYS A 276 -9.66 -18.29 -5.94
N GLU A 277 -10.27 -18.56 -7.08
CA GLU A 277 -10.04 -19.78 -7.88
C GLU A 277 -8.93 -19.62 -8.95
N ASN A 278 -8.46 -18.39 -9.16
CA ASN A 278 -7.39 -18.06 -10.10
C ASN A 278 -6.20 -17.45 -9.34
N PRO A 279 -4.97 -17.61 -9.81
CA PRO A 279 -3.87 -16.84 -9.28
C PRO A 279 -4.14 -15.35 -9.52
N PHE A 280 -3.93 -14.52 -8.50
CA PHE A 280 -4.11 -13.07 -8.62
C PHE A 280 -2.91 -12.32 -8.06
N PHE A 281 -2.67 -11.16 -8.65
CA PHE A 281 -1.76 -10.14 -8.14
C PHE A 281 -2.57 -8.90 -7.73
N LEU A 282 -2.52 -8.54 -6.48
CA LEU A 282 -3.14 -7.34 -5.94
C LEU A 282 -2.07 -6.35 -5.49
N TYR A 283 -1.95 -5.22 -6.19
CA TYR A 283 -1.26 -4.03 -5.70
C TYR A 283 -2.23 -3.20 -4.86
N LEU A 284 -1.91 -3.02 -3.59
CA LEU A 284 -2.73 -2.26 -2.65
C LEU A 284 -1.91 -1.10 -2.09
N GLY A 285 -2.20 0.13 -2.54
CA GLY A 285 -1.66 1.35 -1.96
C GLY A 285 -2.55 1.83 -0.81
N THR A 286 -2.07 1.83 0.44
CA THR A 286 -2.82 2.48 1.51
C THR A 286 -2.55 3.98 1.52
N GLN A 287 -3.48 4.79 2.05
CA GLN A 287 -3.25 6.20 2.31
C GLN A 287 -2.62 6.42 3.70
N ASP A 288 -2.77 5.46 4.62
CA ASP A 288 -2.18 5.53 5.96
C ASP A 288 -0.65 5.25 5.87
N VAL A 289 0.16 6.08 6.52
CA VAL A 289 -0.12 7.11 7.53
C VAL A 289 0.04 8.54 7.01
N HIS A 290 -0.13 8.78 5.72
CA HIS A 290 -0.01 10.10 5.08
C HIS A 290 -1.10 11.07 5.59
N VAL A 291 -0.80 12.35 5.53
CA VAL A 291 -1.75 13.44 5.86
C VAL A 291 -2.82 13.63 4.76
N PRO A 292 -3.98 14.22 5.12
CA PRO A 292 -4.50 14.49 6.46
C PRO A 292 -4.83 13.19 7.20
N ARG A 293 -4.42 13.10 8.45
CA ARG A 293 -4.66 11.92 9.27
C ARG A 293 -6.06 11.97 9.86
N ILE A 294 -6.99 11.31 9.22
CA ILE A 294 -8.41 11.27 9.59
C ILE A 294 -8.81 9.81 9.84
N PRO A 295 -8.53 9.28 11.03
CA PRO A 295 -8.89 7.90 11.34
C PRO A 295 -10.40 7.73 11.42
N HIS A 296 -10.90 6.54 11.04
CA HIS A 296 -12.28 6.19 11.31
C HIS A 296 -12.57 6.31 12.82
N PRO A 297 -13.77 6.74 13.26
CA PRO A 297 -14.09 7.02 14.67
C PRO A 297 -13.75 5.90 15.66
N ARG A 298 -13.74 4.63 15.21
CA ARG A 298 -13.36 3.50 16.08
C ARG A 298 -11.89 3.50 16.49
N PHE A 299 -11.02 4.21 15.75
CA PHE A 299 -9.58 4.33 16.05
C PHE A 299 -9.24 5.68 16.68
N ALA A 300 -10.08 6.70 16.54
CA ALA A 300 -9.83 8.04 17.06
C ALA A 300 -9.60 8.01 18.58
N GLY A 301 -8.49 8.59 19.04
CA GLY A 301 -8.09 8.65 20.45
C GLY A 301 -7.73 7.29 21.07
N LYS A 302 -7.30 6.31 20.26
CA LYS A 302 -6.88 4.98 20.75
C LYS A 302 -5.39 4.86 20.99
N SER A 303 -4.60 5.81 20.48
CA SER A 303 -3.14 5.81 20.61
C SER A 303 -2.65 6.99 21.44
N ASP A 304 -1.64 6.75 22.30
CA ASP A 304 -0.91 7.81 23.01
C ASP A 304 -0.01 8.65 22.10
N LEU A 305 0.12 8.26 20.83
CA LEU A 305 0.82 9.01 19.77
C LEU A 305 -0.09 9.98 19.02
N GLY A 306 -1.28 10.28 19.56
CA GLY A 306 -2.27 11.14 18.94
C GLY A 306 -2.78 10.55 17.62
N VAL A 307 -3.26 11.43 16.73
CA VAL A 307 -3.92 11.03 15.48
C VAL A 307 -2.99 10.23 14.56
N ARG A 308 -1.67 10.48 14.60
CA ARG A 308 -0.71 9.69 13.82
C ARG A 308 -0.68 8.24 14.29
N GLY A 309 -0.67 8.02 15.60
CA GLY A 309 -0.77 6.66 16.13
C GLY A 309 -2.12 6.01 15.83
N ASP A 310 -3.21 6.77 15.85
CA ASP A 310 -4.55 6.25 15.52
C ASP A 310 -4.61 5.70 14.09
N VAL A 311 -4.00 6.38 13.10
CA VAL A 311 -3.96 5.89 11.71
C VAL A 311 -2.96 4.74 11.52
N ILE A 312 -1.92 4.60 12.37
CA ILE A 312 -1.08 3.39 12.39
C ILE A 312 -1.88 2.18 12.88
N LEU A 313 -2.72 2.35 13.93
CA LEU A 313 -3.63 1.29 14.36
C LEU A 313 -4.66 0.92 13.29
N GLN A 314 -5.14 1.90 12.52
CA GLN A 314 -6.03 1.68 11.37
C GLN A 314 -5.33 0.91 10.25
N LEU A 315 -4.07 1.21 9.96
CA LEU A 315 -3.25 0.47 9.00
C LEU A 315 -3.06 -0.99 9.44
N ASP A 316 -2.70 -1.22 10.70
CA ASP A 316 -2.58 -2.58 11.25
C ASP A 316 -3.90 -3.37 11.13
N TRP A 317 -5.03 -2.72 11.44
CA TRP A 317 -6.35 -3.31 11.21
C TRP A 317 -6.59 -3.65 9.74
N THR A 318 -6.19 -2.80 8.81
CA THR A 318 -6.29 -3.06 7.35
C THR A 318 -5.59 -4.35 6.98
N ILE A 319 -4.35 -4.55 7.47
CA ILE A 319 -3.59 -5.79 7.26
C ILE A 319 -4.34 -7.00 7.84
N GLY A 320 -4.82 -6.87 9.08
CA GLY A 320 -5.59 -7.92 9.75
C GLY A 320 -6.86 -8.33 8.98
N GLN A 321 -7.57 -7.37 8.39
CA GLN A 321 -8.77 -7.65 7.59
C GLN A 321 -8.46 -8.48 6.33
N LEU A 322 -7.34 -8.19 5.68
CA LEU A 322 -6.92 -8.95 4.49
C LEU A 322 -6.43 -10.34 4.87
N MET A 323 -5.61 -10.49 5.91
CA MET A 323 -5.18 -11.80 6.42
C MET A 323 -6.39 -12.66 6.79
N HIS A 324 -7.34 -12.12 7.54
CA HIS A 324 -8.58 -12.84 7.90
C HIS A 324 -9.40 -13.24 6.66
N THR A 325 -9.41 -12.41 5.61
CA THR A 325 -10.11 -12.75 4.36
C THR A 325 -9.46 -13.95 3.68
N LEU A 326 -8.13 -13.99 3.60
CA LEU A 326 -7.39 -15.13 3.02
C LEU A 326 -7.64 -16.42 3.82
N ASP A 327 -7.63 -16.34 5.15
CA ASP A 327 -7.93 -17.48 6.03
C ASP A 327 -9.37 -17.98 5.83
N SER A 328 -10.34 -17.06 5.82
CA SER A 328 -11.75 -17.39 5.64
C SER A 328 -12.07 -18.04 4.30
N LEU A 329 -11.29 -17.70 3.27
CA LEU A 329 -11.40 -18.27 1.92
C LEU A 329 -10.56 -19.56 1.75
N GLY A 330 -9.74 -19.92 2.73
CA GLY A 330 -8.86 -21.11 2.70
C GLY A 330 -7.69 -20.99 1.72
N ILE A 331 -7.27 -19.75 1.36
CA ILE A 331 -6.21 -19.50 0.38
C ILE A 331 -4.94 -18.87 0.99
N ALA A 332 -4.90 -18.66 2.30
CA ALA A 332 -3.76 -18.04 2.97
C ALA A 332 -2.45 -18.79 2.71
N ASN A 333 -2.45 -20.14 2.80
CA ASN A 333 -1.26 -20.96 2.59
C ASN A 333 -0.71 -20.95 1.15
N ASN A 334 -1.50 -20.46 0.18
CA ASN A 334 -1.07 -20.29 -1.21
C ASN A 334 -1.06 -18.81 -1.60
N THR A 335 -0.75 -17.92 -0.66
CA THR A 335 -0.68 -16.47 -0.90
C THR A 335 0.64 -15.92 -0.36
N LEU A 336 1.41 -15.30 -1.23
CA LEU A 336 2.54 -14.45 -0.84
C LEU A 336 2.02 -13.07 -0.46
N PHE A 337 2.15 -12.72 0.82
CA PHE A 337 1.73 -11.44 1.36
C PHE A 337 2.97 -10.57 1.62
N ILE A 338 3.10 -9.45 0.92
CA ILE A 338 4.23 -8.53 1.03
C ILE A 338 3.70 -7.20 1.61
N PHE A 339 4.32 -6.73 2.68
CA PHE A 339 4.01 -5.45 3.30
C PHE A 339 5.28 -4.58 3.38
N THR A 340 5.20 -3.35 2.90
CA THR A 340 6.29 -2.38 2.93
C THR A 340 5.75 -0.95 2.85
N SER A 341 6.63 0.05 3.03
CA SER A 341 6.33 1.47 2.84
C SER A 341 6.99 2.02 1.60
N ASP A 342 6.40 3.04 0.99
CA ASP A 342 6.94 3.70 -0.21
C ASP A 342 8.12 4.62 0.11
N ASN A 343 8.15 5.20 1.29
CA ASN A 343 9.25 5.99 1.83
C ASN A 343 9.26 5.93 3.36
N GLY A 344 10.21 6.62 3.98
CA GLY A 344 10.28 6.77 5.43
C GLY A 344 9.20 7.69 6.00
N PRO A 345 9.16 7.88 7.33
CA PRO A 345 8.09 8.63 7.99
C PRO A 345 8.20 10.12 7.70
N VAL A 346 7.05 10.74 7.45
CA VAL A 346 6.86 12.19 7.43
C VAL A 346 6.01 12.56 8.65
N ILE A 347 6.49 13.49 9.49
CA ILE A 347 5.83 13.85 10.73
C ILE A 347 4.97 15.10 10.54
N ASP A 348 5.58 16.20 10.10
CA ASP A 348 4.88 17.46 9.77
C ASP A 348 4.84 17.62 8.24
N ASP A 349 3.64 17.51 7.68
CA ASP A 349 3.41 17.66 6.25
C ASP A 349 2.12 18.47 6.01
N GLY A 350 2.19 19.76 6.27
CA GLY A 350 1.18 20.73 5.88
C GLY A 350 -0.05 20.85 6.79
N TYR A 351 -0.20 20.03 7.83
CA TYR A 351 -1.32 20.12 8.78
C TYR A 351 -0.85 20.21 10.24
N ILE A 352 -1.59 20.98 11.04
CA ILE A 352 -1.39 21.06 12.50
C ILE A 352 -2.24 19.95 13.14
N ASP A 353 -1.72 18.74 13.14
CA ASP A 353 -2.41 17.54 13.65
C ASP A 353 -1.83 17.01 14.97
N GLY A 354 -0.81 17.69 15.51
CA GLY A 354 -0.16 17.31 16.76
C GLY A 354 0.77 16.10 16.66
N ALA A 355 1.11 15.64 15.45
CA ALA A 355 1.94 14.45 15.28
C ALA A 355 3.34 14.60 15.90
N LEU A 356 3.95 15.79 15.79
CA LEU A 356 5.27 16.07 16.35
C LEU A 356 5.20 16.15 17.88
N GLU A 357 4.22 16.85 18.43
CA GLU A 357 4.03 17.07 19.87
C GLU A 357 3.71 15.76 20.61
N ASN A 358 3.02 14.84 19.95
CA ASN A 358 2.59 13.58 20.54
C ASN A 358 3.57 12.42 20.32
N LEU A 359 4.79 12.65 19.84
CA LEU A 359 5.78 11.58 19.69
C LEU A 359 6.12 10.90 21.04
N ASN A 360 6.09 11.62 22.16
CA ASN A 360 6.29 11.06 23.51
C ASN A 360 7.51 10.13 23.63
N GLY A 361 8.60 10.48 22.92
CA GLY A 361 9.82 9.66 22.84
C GLY A 361 9.74 8.49 21.85
N HIS A 362 8.68 8.39 21.07
CA HIS A 362 8.61 7.49 19.92
C HIS A 362 9.56 7.97 18.80
N THR A 363 10.22 7.03 18.15
CA THR A 363 11.17 7.30 17.06
C THR A 363 10.70 6.62 15.80
N PRO A 364 9.89 7.29 14.93
CA PRO A 364 9.34 6.70 13.74
C PRO A 364 10.37 6.11 12.77
N MET A 365 11.55 6.71 12.70
CA MET A 365 12.67 6.19 11.88
C MET A 365 13.35 4.96 12.51
N GLY A 366 13.15 4.67 13.81
CA GLY A 366 13.82 3.60 14.53
C GLY A 366 15.34 3.79 14.56
N ILE A 367 16.07 2.82 14.01
CA ILE A 367 17.55 2.84 13.94
C ILE A 367 18.08 3.64 12.75
N TYR A 368 17.23 4.06 11.83
CA TYR A 368 17.63 4.83 10.64
C TYR A 368 17.61 6.35 10.91
N ARG A 369 18.26 7.11 10.01
CA ARG A 369 18.37 8.58 10.10
C ARG A 369 17.68 9.22 8.90
#